data_745697b856bbdc0b7333f8c6948c616b
#
_entry.id   745697b856bbdc0b7333f8c6948c616b
#
_cell.length_a   1.000
_cell.length_b   1.000
_cell.length_c   1.000
_cell.angle_alpha   90.00
_cell.angle_beta   90.00
_cell.angle_gamma   90.00
#
_symmetry.space_group_name_H-M   'P 1'
#
loop_
_entity.id
_entity.type
_entity.pdbx_description
1 polymer ?
#
loop_
_entity_poly.entity_id
_entity_poly.type
_entity_poly.pdbx_seq_one_letter_code
_entity_poly.pdbx_strand_id
1 'polypeptide(L)'
;MMQELNYIRCGDYYIPDIRLPEENRPIGRWGHMHRDYIKEHNPIRFNDLCLSGELWTYLADLNEQAQSRLELIIEQMKAAEGVTERMKQHDQMAWIGAMNSIRNRAEEIVLREMIYEEDAV
;
A
#
# COMPACT_ATOMS: atom_id res chain seq x y z
N MET A 1 24.42 3.14 27.31
CA MET A 1 23.88 1.91 26.72
C MET A 1 23.87 2.05 25.20
N MET A 2 24.60 1.18 24.51
CA MET A 2 24.65 1.25 23.06
C MET A 2 23.43 0.58 22.48
N GLN A 3 22.70 1.30 21.64
CA GLN A 3 21.63 0.71 20.85
C GLN A 3 22.23 -0.04 19.68
N GLU A 4 21.79 -1.26 19.48
CA GLU A 4 22.13 -1.96 18.27
C GLU A 4 21.42 -1.30 17.09
N LEU A 5 22.20 -0.98 16.07
CA LEU A 5 21.64 -0.46 14.82
C LEU A 5 21.42 -1.62 13.87
N ASN A 6 20.20 -1.74 13.41
CA ASN A 6 19.88 -2.67 12.34
C ASN A 6 20.19 -1.99 11.01
N TYR A 7 20.56 -2.79 10.03
CA TYR A 7 20.88 -2.28 8.70
C TYR A 7 19.92 -2.86 7.68
N ILE A 8 19.51 -2.00 6.75
CA ILE A 8 18.70 -2.42 5.60
C ILE A 8 19.51 -2.23 4.33
N ARG A 9 19.24 -3.07 3.35
CA ARG A 9 19.91 -2.98 2.07
C ARG A 9 19.18 -2.00 1.16
N CYS A 10 19.91 -0.97 0.72
CA CYS A 10 19.42 0.00 -0.26
C CYS A 10 20.27 -0.11 -1.51
N GLY A 11 19.75 -0.83 -2.52
CA GLY A 11 20.54 -1.12 -3.72
C GLY A 11 21.76 -1.95 -3.37
N ASP A 12 22.94 -1.43 -3.66
CA ASP A 12 24.22 -2.09 -3.35
C ASP A 12 24.81 -1.67 -2.01
N TYR A 13 24.10 -0.86 -1.24
CA TYR A 13 24.59 -0.31 0.02
C TYR A 13 23.77 -0.78 1.19
N TYR A 14 24.42 -0.86 2.35
CA TYR A 14 23.73 -1.10 3.62
C TYR A 14 23.75 0.20 4.42
N ILE A 15 22.58 0.62 4.86
CA ILE A 15 22.44 1.82 5.68
C ILE A 15 21.74 1.45 6.99
N PRO A 16 21.96 2.23 8.07
CA PRO A 16 21.23 1.99 9.31
C PRO A 16 19.73 2.13 9.11
N ASP A 17 18.97 1.23 9.72
CA ASP A 17 17.51 1.29 9.72
C ASP A 17 17.06 2.32 10.76
N ILE A 18 17.23 3.59 10.41
CA ILE A 18 16.92 4.71 11.28
C ILE A 18 15.56 5.26 10.90
N ARG A 19 14.64 5.27 11.86
CA ARG A 19 13.31 5.87 11.70
C ARG A 19 13.28 7.20 12.42
N LEU A 20 12.49 8.14 11.88
CA LEU A 20 12.24 9.40 12.59
C LEU A 20 11.53 9.10 13.91
N PRO A 21 11.86 9.84 15.00
CA PRO A 21 11.26 9.56 16.31
C PRO A 21 9.74 9.57 16.32
N GLU A 22 9.11 10.39 15.51
CA GLU A 22 7.66 10.50 15.40
C GLU A 22 7.06 9.45 14.44
N GLU A 23 7.88 8.71 13.71
CA GLU A 23 7.38 7.77 12.71
C GLU A 23 7.33 6.36 13.26
N ASN A 24 6.14 5.95 13.71
CA ASN A 24 5.93 4.62 14.26
C ASN A 24 4.82 3.85 13.53
N ARG A 25 4.35 4.38 12.41
CA ARG A 25 3.29 3.73 11.63
C ARG A 25 3.85 2.52 10.87
N PRO A 26 3.07 1.44 10.72
CA PRO A 26 3.50 0.35 9.85
C PRO A 26 3.44 0.78 8.39
N ILE A 27 4.33 0.27 7.56
CA ILE A 27 4.25 0.52 6.12
C ILE A 27 3.19 -0.33 5.44
N GLY A 28 2.77 -1.42 6.09
CA GLY A 28 1.64 -2.23 5.65
C GLY A 28 1.85 -2.96 4.33
N ARG A 29 0.78 -3.61 3.88
CA ARG A 29 0.80 -4.39 2.64
C ARG A 29 1.14 -3.53 1.42
N TRP A 30 0.48 -2.38 1.28
CA TRP A 30 0.67 -1.50 0.13
C TRP A 30 2.07 -0.89 0.11
N GLY A 31 2.58 -0.52 1.29
CA GLY A 31 3.93 0.02 1.40
C GLY A 31 4.99 -1.00 1.03
N HIS A 32 4.85 -2.25 1.49
CA HIS A 32 5.80 -3.31 1.13
C HIS A 32 5.81 -3.57 -0.38
N MET A 33 4.65 -3.63 -1.01
CA MET A 33 4.54 -3.86 -2.44
C MET A 33 5.17 -2.72 -3.25
N HIS A 34 4.92 -1.48 -2.85
CA HIS A 34 5.50 -0.32 -3.52
C HIS A 34 7.01 -0.25 -3.31
N ARG A 35 7.49 -0.59 -2.11
CA ARG A 35 8.92 -0.64 -1.84
C ARG A 35 9.64 -1.58 -2.81
N ASP A 36 9.10 -2.78 -2.98
CA ASP A 36 9.69 -3.76 -3.89
C ASP A 36 9.64 -3.26 -5.34
N TYR A 37 8.56 -2.61 -5.72
CA TYR A 37 8.41 -2.06 -7.05
C TYR A 37 9.43 -0.96 -7.36
N ILE A 38 9.57 0.04 -6.48
CA ILE A 38 10.53 1.13 -6.74
C ILE A 38 11.98 0.64 -6.64
N LYS A 39 12.26 -0.34 -5.79
CA LYS A 39 13.59 -0.92 -5.71
C LYS A 39 13.99 -1.55 -7.03
N GLU A 40 13.06 -2.20 -7.72
CA GLU A 40 13.32 -2.87 -8.98
C GLU A 40 13.26 -1.93 -10.17
N HIS A 41 12.28 -1.03 -10.22
CA HIS A 41 12.00 -0.22 -11.41
C HIS A 41 12.58 1.20 -11.34
N ASN A 42 12.87 1.71 -10.15
CA ASN A 42 13.45 3.04 -9.99
C ASN A 42 14.45 3.04 -8.83
N PRO A 43 15.60 2.35 -9.00
CA PRO A 43 16.55 2.20 -7.92
C PRO A 43 17.17 3.52 -7.47
N ILE A 44 17.27 4.51 -8.34
CA ILE A 44 17.80 5.82 -7.97
C ILE A 44 16.90 6.48 -6.93
N ARG A 45 15.60 6.51 -7.18
CA ARG A 45 14.63 7.07 -6.24
C ARG A 45 14.61 6.28 -4.93
N PHE A 46 14.67 4.95 -5.03
CA PHE A 46 14.73 4.10 -3.85
C PHE A 46 15.94 4.42 -2.98
N ASN A 47 17.12 4.55 -3.60
CA ASN A 47 18.34 4.88 -2.88
C ASN A 47 18.26 6.27 -2.25
N ASP A 48 17.72 7.25 -2.97
CA ASP A 48 17.56 8.61 -2.44
C ASP A 48 16.66 8.62 -1.19
N LEU A 49 15.56 7.88 -1.22
CA LEU A 49 14.66 7.78 -0.07
C LEU A 49 15.34 7.08 1.12
N CYS A 50 16.10 6.02 0.85
CA CYS A 50 16.85 5.33 1.88
C CYS A 50 17.89 6.25 2.53
N LEU A 51 18.65 6.96 1.72
CA LEU A 51 19.75 7.81 2.20
C LEU A 51 19.23 9.03 2.95
N SER A 52 18.09 9.56 2.58
CA SER A 52 17.48 10.71 3.27
C SER A 52 16.79 10.32 4.57
N GLY A 53 16.57 9.02 4.79
CA GLY A 53 15.83 8.53 5.96
C GLY A 53 14.33 8.67 5.84
N GLU A 54 13.81 9.02 4.67
CA GLU A 54 12.38 9.29 4.46
C GLU A 54 11.61 8.09 3.91
N LEU A 55 12.29 6.98 3.63
CA LEU A 55 11.66 5.84 3.00
C LEU A 55 10.48 5.32 3.82
N TRP A 56 10.65 5.16 5.12
CA TRP A 56 9.59 4.63 5.98
C TRP A 56 8.36 5.52 5.99
N THR A 57 8.57 6.82 6.18
CA THR A 57 7.48 7.81 6.17
C THR A 57 6.75 7.82 4.83
N TYR A 58 7.50 7.80 3.73
CA TYR A 58 6.95 7.75 2.40
C TYR A 58 6.05 6.52 2.20
N LEU A 59 6.55 5.35 2.60
CA LEU A 59 5.80 4.10 2.45
C LEU A 59 4.59 4.04 3.37
N ALA A 60 4.71 4.54 4.60
CA ALA A 60 3.58 4.60 5.53
C ALA A 60 2.48 5.53 5.03
N ASP A 61 2.86 6.69 4.50
CA ASP A 61 1.90 7.62 3.89
C ASP A 61 1.20 6.98 2.69
N LEU A 62 1.96 6.32 1.83
CA LEU A 62 1.41 5.63 0.68
C LEU A 62 0.43 4.54 1.11
N ASN A 63 0.78 3.77 2.14
CA ASN A 63 -0.09 2.71 2.64
C ASN A 63 -1.42 3.27 3.13
N GLU A 64 -1.40 4.37 3.87
CA GLU A 64 -2.62 5.01 4.36
C GLU A 64 -3.47 5.54 3.21
N GLN A 65 -2.84 6.20 2.24
CA GLN A 65 -3.52 6.72 1.06
C GLN A 65 -4.14 5.61 0.22
N ALA A 66 -3.40 4.52 0.02
CA ALA A 66 -3.87 3.38 -0.75
C ALA A 66 -5.05 2.71 -0.05
N GLN A 67 -4.98 2.54 1.26
CA GLN A 67 -6.06 1.94 2.03
C GLN A 67 -7.33 2.80 1.98
N SER A 68 -7.18 4.11 2.13
CA SER A 68 -8.31 5.05 2.04
C SER A 68 -8.93 5.03 0.65
N ARG A 69 -8.10 5.00 -0.38
CA ARG A 69 -8.57 4.92 -1.77
C ARG A 69 -9.32 3.62 -2.02
N LEU A 70 -8.79 2.50 -1.51
CA LEU A 70 -9.43 1.20 -1.64
C LEU A 70 -10.83 1.21 -1.01
N GLU A 71 -10.95 1.71 0.20
CA GLU A 71 -12.23 1.79 0.91
C GLU A 71 -13.24 2.65 0.14
N LEU A 72 -12.79 3.78 -0.39
CA LEU A 72 -13.65 4.66 -1.18
C LEU A 72 -14.15 3.96 -2.44
N ILE A 73 -13.27 3.29 -3.17
CA ILE A 73 -13.65 2.57 -4.38
C ILE A 73 -14.65 1.46 -4.06
N ILE A 74 -14.40 0.71 -2.98
CA ILE A 74 -15.31 -0.35 -2.55
C ILE A 74 -16.71 0.20 -2.27
N GLU A 75 -16.80 1.31 -1.53
CA GLU A 75 -18.10 1.94 -1.23
C GLU A 75 -18.80 2.42 -2.49
N GLN A 76 -18.07 3.02 -3.42
CA GLN A 76 -18.64 3.47 -4.69
C GLN A 76 -19.15 2.31 -5.52
N MET A 77 -18.41 1.21 -5.60
CA MET A 77 -18.83 0.02 -6.33
C MET A 77 -20.04 -0.65 -5.68
N LYS A 78 -20.08 -0.71 -4.35
CA LYS A 78 -21.23 -1.24 -3.63
C LYS A 78 -22.49 -0.47 -3.97
N ALA A 79 -22.40 0.85 -3.95
CA ALA A 79 -23.54 1.70 -4.28
C ALA A 79 -23.98 1.52 -5.74
N ALA A 80 -23.03 1.46 -6.67
CA ALA A 80 -23.30 1.33 -8.09
C ALA A 80 -23.92 -0.03 -8.43
N GLU A 81 -23.51 -1.10 -7.73
CA GLU A 81 -23.97 -2.46 -8.03
C GLU A 81 -25.07 -2.95 -7.10
N GLY A 82 -25.55 -2.08 -6.20
CA GLY A 82 -26.66 -2.41 -5.31
C GLY A 82 -26.33 -3.47 -4.25
N VAL A 83 -25.06 -3.57 -3.86
CA VAL A 83 -24.63 -4.50 -2.82
C VAL A 83 -24.85 -3.85 -1.45
N THR A 84 -25.82 -4.33 -0.70
CA THR A 84 -26.27 -3.69 0.55
C THR A 84 -26.36 -4.69 1.67
N GLU A 85 -26.54 -4.19 2.91
CA GLU A 85 -26.78 -5.03 4.07
C GLU A 85 -28.06 -5.86 3.91
N ARG A 86 -29.05 -5.34 3.20
CA ARG A 86 -30.27 -6.07 2.91
C ARG A 86 -30.00 -7.31 2.07
N MET A 87 -29.12 -7.19 1.07
CA MET A 87 -28.68 -8.31 0.26
C MET A 87 -27.98 -9.37 1.12
N LYS A 88 -27.14 -8.92 2.05
CA LYS A 88 -26.45 -9.81 2.97
C LYS A 88 -27.42 -10.62 3.83
N GLN A 89 -28.52 -10.00 4.26
CA GLN A 89 -29.54 -10.68 5.08
C GLN A 89 -30.37 -11.66 4.26
N HIS A 90 -30.67 -11.35 3.00
CA HIS A 90 -31.54 -12.17 2.17
C HIS A 90 -30.80 -13.28 1.42
N ASP A 91 -29.58 -13.00 0.96
CA ASP A 91 -28.80 -13.96 0.19
C ASP A 91 -27.33 -13.77 0.51
N GLN A 92 -26.89 -14.40 1.59
CA GLN A 92 -25.53 -14.25 2.10
C GLN A 92 -24.47 -14.72 1.09
N MET A 93 -24.74 -15.79 0.37
CA MET A 93 -23.80 -16.33 -0.61
C MET A 93 -23.60 -15.38 -1.79
N ALA A 94 -24.69 -14.81 -2.30
CA ALA A 94 -24.61 -13.81 -3.35
C ALA A 94 -23.86 -12.56 -2.87
N TRP A 95 -24.10 -12.15 -1.61
CA TRP A 95 -23.42 -10.99 -1.02
C TRP A 95 -21.91 -11.24 -0.92
N ILE A 96 -21.50 -12.41 -0.45
CA ILE A 96 -20.08 -12.78 -0.33
C ILE A 96 -19.41 -12.75 -1.71
N GLY A 97 -20.04 -13.35 -2.71
CA GLY A 97 -19.51 -13.34 -4.07
C GLY A 97 -19.37 -11.95 -4.64
N ALA A 98 -20.39 -11.10 -4.45
CA ALA A 98 -20.36 -9.73 -4.91
C ALA A 98 -19.27 -8.92 -4.21
N MET A 99 -19.13 -9.07 -2.91
CA MET A 99 -18.09 -8.36 -2.14
C MET A 99 -16.68 -8.79 -2.54
N ASN A 100 -16.48 -10.09 -2.77
CA ASN A 100 -15.17 -10.59 -3.22
C ASN A 100 -14.81 -10.03 -4.60
N SER A 101 -15.78 -9.98 -5.52
CA SER A 101 -15.58 -9.40 -6.83
C SER A 101 -15.24 -7.90 -6.76
N ILE A 102 -15.99 -7.16 -5.95
CA ILE A 102 -15.77 -5.72 -5.75
C ILE A 102 -14.37 -5.49 -5.17
N ARG A 103 -14.00 -6.25 -4.14
CA ARG A 103 -12.70 -6.09 -3.49
C ARG A 103 -11.56 -6.36 -4.47
N ASN A 104 -11.65 -7.43 -5.26
CA ASN A 104 -10.61 -7.77 -6.22
C ASN A 104 -10.45 -6.68 -7.28
N ARG A 105 -11.55 -6.15 -7.80
CA ARG A 105 -11.49 -5.07 -8.79
C ARG A 105 -10.94 -3.77 -8.20
N ALA A 106 -11.36 -3.44 -6.97
CA ALA A 106 -10.86 -2.25 -6.29
C ALA A 106 -9.37 -2.36 -6.00
N GLU A 107 -8.89 -3.53 -5.56
CA GLU A 107 -7.48 -3.77 -5.34
C GLU A 107 -6.65 -3.63 -6.62
N GLU A 108 -7.15 -4.12 -7.75
CA GLU A 108 -6.48 -3.94 -9.04
C GLU A 108 -6.33 -2.47 -9.40
N ILE A 109 -7.36 -1.67 -9.16
CA ILE A 109 -7.31 -0.24 -9.45
C ILE A 109 -6.25 0.45 -8.59
N VAL A 110 -6.22 0.15 -7.29
CA VAL A 110 -5.24 0.73 -6.38
C VAL A 110 -3.82 0.30 -6.77
N LEU A 111 -3.62 -0.96 -7.09
CA LEU A 111 -2.31 -1.47 -7.52
C LEU A 111 -1.81 -0.73 -8.75
N ARG A 112 -2.68 -0.55 -9.73
CA ARG A 112 -2.32 0.13 -10.98
C ARG A 112 -2.05 1.60 -10.78
N GLU A 113 -2.90 2.29 -10.02
CA GLU A 113 -2.82 3.74 -9.86
C GLU A 113 -1.70 4.19 -8.92
N MET A 114 -1.49 3.45 -7.83
CA MET A 114 -0.67 3.93 -6.73
C MET A 114 0.58 3.11 -6.46
N ILE A 115 0.52 1.80 -6.69
CA ILE A 115 1.59 0.90 -6.29
C ILE A 115 2.57 0.65 -7.43
N TYR A 116 2.08 0.29 -8.60
CA TYR A 116 2.92 -0.09 -9.73
C TYR A 116 3.12 1.01 -10.76
N GLU A 117 2.36 2.09 -10.69
CA GLU A 117 2.51 3.25 -11.59
C GLU A 117 2.59 2.84 -13.07
N GLU A 118 1.77 1.87 -13.47
CA GLU A 118 1.87 1.25 -14.80
C GLU A 118 1.53 2.18 -15.96
N ASP A 119 0.77 3.23 -15.71
CA ASP A 119 0.38 4.19 -16.73
C ASP A 119 1.22 5.41 -16.76
N ALA A 120 2.39 5.38 -16.20
CA ALA A 120 3.36 6.45 -16.31
C ALA A 120 3.97 6.40 -17.71
N VAL A 121 3.24 6.83 -18.67
CA VAL A 121 3.69 6.88 -20.07
C VAL A 121 4.05 8.29 -20.43
#